data_a5270efab9f33c2a783d0789221377c6
#
_entry.id   a5270efab9f33c2a783d0789221377c6
#
_cell.length_a   1.000
_cell.length_b   1.000
_cell.length_c   1.000
_cell.angle_alpha   90.00
_cell.angle_beta   90.00
_cell.angle_gamma   90.00
#
_symmetry.space_group_name_H-M   'P 1'
#
loop_
_entity.id
_entity.type
_entity.pdbx_description
1 polymer ?
#
loop_
_entity_poly.entity_id
_entity_poly.type
_entity_poly.pdbx_seq_one_letter_code
_entity_poly.pdbx_strand_id
1 'polypeptide(L)'
;MLGTCTFNCAFWAFGLCIEGFKYCRPVIRINATHLYGKYKGKLLIAMATDANNEVYPLAFVVVESESKETWGWILACLKRFVMDRTNLCIISDQLSGIKACFDDTRMTWLQPPQAHHRYCLRHVASNVNTKWKIPELKNLIWRAASANQVRKF
;
A
#
# COMPACT_ATOMS: atom_id res chain seq x y z
N MET A 1 -17.63 -35.73 -10.47
CA MET A 1 -16.52 -35.20 -9.66
C MET A 1 -16.84 -33.76 -9.32
N LEU A 2 -17.12 -33.43 -8.08
CA LEU A 2 -17.28 -32.05 -7.63
C LEU A 2 -15.87 -31.43 -7.64
N GLY A 3 -15.64 -30.47 -8.54
CA GLY A 3 -14.37 -29.74 -8.58
C GLY A 3 -14.15 -29.01 -7.26
N THR A 4 -13.02 -29.23 -6.63
CA THR A 4 -12.59 -28.45 -5.45
C THR A 4 -12.32 -27.00 -5.89
N CYS A 5 -13.16 -26.06 -5.45
CA CYS A 5 -12.87 -24.63 -5.59
C CYS A 5 -11.78 -24.26 -4.60
N THR A 6 -10.64 -23.84 -5.09
CA THR A 6 -9.56 -23.31 -4.25
C THR A 6 -9.76 -21.81 -4.10
N PHE A 7 -9.82 -21.33 -2.84
CA PHE A 7 -9.82 -19.89 -2.55
C PHE A 7 -8.46 -19.29 -2.95
N ASN A 8 -8.47 -18.22 -3.71
CA ASN A 8 -7.26 -17.58 -4.19
C ASN A 8 -7.10 -16.18 -3.58
N CYS A 9 -8.12 -15.35 -3.72
CA CYS A 9 -8.13 -13.98 -3.18
C CYS A 9 -9.56 -13.45 -3.09
N ALA A 10 -9.76 -12.49 -2.20
CA ALA A 10 -10.99 -11.71 -2.11
C ALA A 10 -10.66 -10.23 -1.92
N PHE A 11 -11.40 -9.38 -2.62
CA PHE A 11 -11.34 -7.93 -2.49
C PHE A 11 -12.72 -7.41 -2.10
N TRP A 12 -12.79 -6.51 -1.13
CA TRP A 12 -14.02 -5.78 -0.83
C TRP A 12 -13.74 -4.34 -0.42
N ALA A 13 -14.65 -3.46 -0.77
CA ALA A 13 -14.67 -2.07 -0.37
C ALA A 13 -16.13 -1.67 -0.07
N PHE A 14 -16.33 -0.82 0.90
CA PHE A 14 -17.66 -0.36 1.26
C PHE A 14 -18.03 0.89 0.46
N GLY A 15 -19.27 0.97 -0.06
CA GLY A 15 -19.73 2.10 -0.87
C GLY A 15 -19.52 3.45 -0.17
N LEU A 16 -19.85 3.55 1.13
CA LEU A 16 -19.61 4.75 1.92
C LEU A 16 -18.12 5.16 1.96
N CYS A 17 -17.22 4.17 2.03
CA CYS A 17 -15.79 4.43 2.04
C CYS A 17 -15.30 4.93 0.67
N ILE A 18 -15.82 4.39 -0.41
CA ILE A 18 -15.54 4.85 -1.78
C ILE A 18 -16.02 6.30 -1.96
N GLU A 19 -17.27 6.57 -1.61
CA GLU A 19 -17.87 7.91 -1.70
C GLU A 19 -17.15 8.94 -0.84
N GLY A 20 -16.74 8.58 0.37
CA GLY A 20 -16.03 9.46 1.28
C GLY A 20 -14.59 9.75 0.89
N PHE A 21 -13.96 8.90 0.08
CA PHE A 21 -12.56 9.10 -0.33
C PHE A 21 -12.33 10.41 -1.09
N LYS A 22 -13.32 10.91 -1.81
CA LYS A 22 -13.23 12.22 -2.49
C LYS A 22 -12.97 13.40 -1.55
N TYR A 23 -13.30 13.26 -0.27
CA TYR A 23 -13.06 14.28 0.77
C TYR A 23 -11.76 14.04 1.55
N CYS A 24 -11.10 12.89 1.34
CA CYS A 24 -9.82 12.59 1.94
C CYS A 24 -8.66 13.23 1.17
N ARG A 25 -7.49 13.24 1.79
CA ARG A 25 -6.25 13.58 1.08
C ARG A 25 -6.00 12.58 -0.05
N PRO A 26 -5.41 13.00 -1.19
CA PRO A 26 -5.13 12.11 -2.32
C PRO A 26 -3.93 11.19 -2.02
N VAL A 27 -3.95 10.54 -0.87
CA VAL A 27 -2.90 9.65 -0.39
C VAL A 27 -3.53 8.33 0.05
N ILE A 28 -3.11 7.25 -0.56
CA ILE A 28 -3.50 5.89 -0.19
C ILE A 28 -2.29 5.18 0.41
N ARG A 29 -2.46 4.65 1.62
CA ARG A 29 -1.48 3.79 2.26
C ARG A 29 -1.94 2.35 2.15
N ILE A 30 -1.06 1.47 1.69
CA ILE A 30 -1.33 0.03 1.61
C ILE A 30 -0.40 -0.68 2.59
N ASN A 31 -0.98 -1.46 3.47
CA ASN A 31 -0.26 -2.25 4.46
C ASN A 31 -0.77 -3.67 4.47
N ALA A 32 0.09 -4.62 4.78
CA ALA A 32 -0.26 -6.03 4.88
C ALA A 32 0.03 -6.57 6.29
N THR A 33 -0.79 -7.49 6.72
CA THR A 33 -0.58 -8.26 7.96
C THR A 33 -0.82 -9.74 7.71
N HIS A 34 -0.13 -10.58 8.47
CA HIS A 34 -0.33 -12.03 8.39
C HIS A 34 -1.63 -12.43 9.09
N LEU A 35 -2.38 -13.33 8.45
CA LEU A 35 -3.47 -14.03 9.08
C LEU A 35 -2.95 -15.27 9.78
N TYR A 36 -3.37 -15.47 11.02
CA TYR A 36 -2.99 -16.59 11.87
C TYR A 36 -4.22 -17.48 12.10
N GLY A 37 -3.98 -18.78 12.30
CA GLY A 37 -5.03 -19.75 12.58
C GLY A 37 -5.17 -20.83 11.51
N LYS A 38 -6.40 -21.36 11.35
CA LYS A 38 -6.70 -22.46 10.42
C LYS A 38 -6.40 -22.09 8.96
N TYR A 39 -6.74 -20.86 8.56
CA TYR A 39 -6.52 -20.34 7.21
C TYR A 39 -5.39 -19.33 7.24
N LYS A 40 -4.23 -19.72 6.73
CA LYS A 40 -3.06 -18.86 6.59
C LYS A 40 -3.23 -17.99 5.35
N GLY A 41 -2.63 -16.82 5.38
CA GLY A 41 -2.66 -15.87 4.27
C GLY A 41 -2.29 -14.49 4.74
N LYS A 42 -2.64 -13.49 3.95
CA LYS A 42 -2.38 -12.09 4.28
C LYS A 42 -3.64 -11.27 4.11
N LEU A 43 -3.86 -10.36 5.05
CA LEU A 43 -4.84 -9.29 4.95
C LEU A 43 -4.12 -8.00 4.56
N LEU A 44 -4.49 -7.45 3.42
CA LEU A 44 -4.03 -6.15 3.00
C LEU A 44 -5.14 -5.13 3.21
N ILE A 45 -4.76 -3.94 3.66
CA ILE A 45 -5.69 -2.85 3.93
C ILE A 45 -5.20 -1.62 3.16
N ALA A 46 -6.05 -1.09 2.30
CA ALA A 46 -5.86 0.22 1.70
C ALA A 46 -6.57 1.27 2.56
N MET A 47 -5.85 2.31 2.94
CA MET A 47 -6.32 3.35 3.85
C MET A 47 -5.99 4.73 3.28
N ALA A 48 -6.92 5.67 3.45
CA ALA A 48 -6.67 7.10 3.28
C ALA A 48 -6.53 7.80 4.64
N THR A 49 -6.39 9.11 4.59
CA THR A 49 -6.42 9.98 5.76
C THR A 49 -7.37 11.12 5.45
N ASP A 50 -8.32 11.35 6.33
CA ASP A 50 -9.26 12.46 6.20
C ASP A 50 -8.64 13.83 6.54
N ALA A 51 -9.45 14.88 6.55
CA ALA A 51 -9.00 16.23 6.88
C ALA A 51 -8.52 16.37 8.33
N ASN A 52 -9.03 15.55 9.25
CA ASN A 52 -8.68 15.55 10.67
C ASN A 52 -7.46 14.67 10.98
N ASN A 53 -6.81 14.08 9.98
CA ASN A 53 -5.73 13.10 10.08
C ASN A 53 -6.17 11.74 10.64
N GLU A 54 -7.48 11.45 10.65
CA GLU A 54 -7.98 10.14 11.04
C GLU A 54 -7.81 9.11 9.93
N VAL A 55 -7.63 7.86 10.32
CA VAL A 55 -7.49 6.74 9.37
C VAL A 55 -8.84 6.43 8.76
N TYR A 56 -8.91 6.45 7.43
CA TYR A 56 -10.09 6.17 6.65
C TYR A 56 -9.90 4.89 5.83
N PRO A 57 -10.54 3.77 6.18
CA PRO A 57 -10.38 2.51 5.46
C PRO A 57 -11.08 2.59 4.09
N LEU A 58 -10.38 2.16 3.03
CA LEU A 58 -10.90 2.19 1.66
C LEU A 58 -11.27 0.81 1.16
N ALA A 59 -10.37 -0.15 1.34
CA ALA A 59 -10.56 -1.51 0.87
C ALA A 59 -9.77 -2.50 1.70
N PHE A 60 -10.25 -3.74 1.69
CA PHE A 60 -9.63 -4.89 2.32
C PHE A 60 -9.42 -5.99 1.29
N VAL A 61 -8.32 -6.70 1.38
CA VAL A 61 -7.99 -7.79 0.47
C VAL A 61 -7.41 -8.96 1.24
N VAL A 62 -7.95 -10.14 1.05
CA VAL A 62 -7.36 -11.37 1.55
C VAL A 62 -6.71 -12.09 0.39
N VAL A 63 -5.46 -12.49 0.57
CA VAL A 63 -4.67 -13.23 -0.43
C VAL A 63 -3.89 -14.36 0.23
N GLU A 64 -3.58 -15.39 -0.52
CA GLU A 64 -2.73 -16.48 -0.05
C GLU A 64 -1.27 -16.02 0.08
N SER A 65 -0.76 -15.32 -0.94
CA SER A 65 0.63 -14.85 -0.99
C SER A 65 0.74 -13.52 -1.73
N GLU A 66 1.87 -12.85 -1.55
CA GLU A 66 2.20 -11.57 -2.23
C GLU A 66 3.16 -11.84 -3.38
N SER A 67 2.65 -11.91 -4.59
CA SER A 67 3.42 -11.95 -5.84
C SER A 67 3.21 -10.67 -6.66
N LYS A 68 3.94 -10.50 -7.76
CA LYS A 68 3.69 -9.40 -8.71
C LYS A 68 2.28 -9.50 -9.29
N GLU A 69 1.83 -10.70 -9.61
CA GLU A 69 0.51 -10.96 -10.19
C GLU A 69 -0.61 -10.59 -9.19
N THR A 70 -0.45 -11.03 -7.95
CA THR A 70 -1.39 -10.70 -6.85
C THR A 70 -1.45 -9.18 -6.65
N TRP A 71 -0.31 -8.51 -6.58
CA TRP A 71 -0.26 -7.05 -6.46
C TRP A 71 -0.85 -6.33 -7.66
N GLY A 72 -0.59 -6.82 -8.88
CA GLY A 72 -1.18 -6.28 -10.11
C GLY A 72 -2.71 -6.34 -10.07
N TRP A 73 -3.28 -7.47 -9.63
CA TRP A 73 -4.71 -7.63 -9.47
C TRP A 73 -5.29 -6.71 -8.38
N ILE A 74 -4.63 -6.62 -7.22
CA ILE A 74 -5.07 -5.73 -6.11
C ILE A 74 -5.11 -4.28 -6.57
N LEU A 75 -4.03 -3.81 -7.20
CA LEU A 75 -3.95 -2.44 -7.69
C LEU A 75 -5.00 -2.16 -8.78
N ALA A 76 -5.27 -3.14 -9.66
CA ALA A 76 -6.34 -3.02 -10.66
C ALA A 76 -7.73 -2.94 -10.01
N CYS A 77 -7.99 -3.71 -8.95
CA CYS A 77 -9.24 -3.61 -8.17
C CYS A 77 -9.37 -2.24 -7.50
N LEU A 78 -8.30 -1.75 -6.86
CA LEU A 78 -8.28 -0.41 -6.27
C LEU A 78 -8.56 0.66 -7.34
N LYS A 79 -7.91 0.57 -8.50
CA LYS A 79 -8.15 1.51 -9.61
C LYS A 79 -9.60 1.49 -10.07
N ARG A 80 -10.16 0.30 -10.24
CA ARG A 80 -11.52 0.14 -10.76
C ARG A 80 -12.61 0.62 -9.79
N PHE A 81 -12.45 0.36 -8.51
CA PHE A 81 -13.51 0.50 -7.53
C PHE A 81 -13.34 1.65 -6.53
N VAL A 82 -12.11 2.15 -6.36
CA VAL A 82 -11.80 3.13 -5.31
C VAL A 82 -11.13 4.39 -5.86
N MET A 83 -10.23 4.23 -6.83
CA MET A 83 -9.34 5.31 -7.28
C MET A 83 -9.91 6.00 -8.54
N ASP A 84 -10.91 6.85 -8.39
CA ASP A 84 -11.46 7.67 -9.48
C ASP A 84 -10.74 9.03 -9.66
N ARG A 85 -9.68 9.27 -8.88
CA ARG A 85 -8.89 10.51 -8.83
C ARG A 85 -7.56 10.36 -9.54
N THR A 86 -7.04 11.47 -10.03
CA THR A 86 -5.65 11.60 -10.53
C THR A 86 -4.73 12.20 -9.47
N ASN A 87 -3.44 12.21 -9.74
CA ASN A 87 -2.41 12.76 -8.86
C ASN A 87 -2.43 12.14 -7.45
N LEU A 88 -2.63 10.83 -7.41
CA LEU A 88 -2.64 10.05 -6.16
C LEU A 88 -1.20 9.76 -5.70
N CYS A 89 -0.96 9.84 -4.40
CA CYS A 89 0.24 9.30 -3.78
C CYS A 89 -0.07 7.95 -3.15
N ILE A 90 0.56 6.88 -3.63
CA ILE A 90 0.42 5.54 -3.07
C ILE A 90 1.65 5.22 -2.23
N ILE A 91 1.44 4.96 -0.95
CA ILE A 91 2.50 4.63 0.00
C ILE A 91 2.41 3.15 0.36
N SER A 92 3.48 2.42 0.13
CA SER A 92 3.58 0.99 0.50
C SER A 92 4.88 0.68 1.25
N ASP A 93 5.05 -0.57 1.63
CA ASP A 93 6.35 -1.09 2.03
C ASP A 93 7.28 -1.31 0.82
N GLN A 94 8.46 -1.92 1.07
CA GLN A 94 9.48 -2.17 0.06
C GLN A 94 9.38 -3.59 -0.54
N LEU A 95 8.22 -4.23 -0.53
CA LEU A 95 8.05 -5.57 -1.10
C LEU A 95 8.29 -5.57 -2.61
N SER A 96 9.01 -6.58 -3.07
CA SER A 96 9.41 -6.71 -4.47
C SER A 96 8.22 -6.82 -5.43
N GLY A 97 7.15 -7.49 -5.02
CA GLY A 97 5.94 -7.66 -5.83
C GLY A 97 5.26 -6.35 -6.17
N ILE A 98 5.00 -5.49 -5.18
CA ILE A 98 4.38 -4.19 -5.42
C ILE A 98 5.32 -3.25 -6.16
N LYS A 99 6.62 -3.26 -5.82
CA LYS A 99 7.62 -2.49 -6.55
C LYS A 99 7.63 -2.84 -8.04
N ALA A 100 7.60 -4.13 -8.39
CA ALA A 100 7.58 -4.59 -9.78
C ALA A 100 6.34 -4.12 -10.56
N CYS A 101 5.20 -3.85 -9.88
CA CYS A 101 4.03 -3.27 -10.52
C CYS A 101 4.24 -1.78 -10.83
N PHE A 102 4.84 -1.02 -9.93
CA PHE A 102 5.13 0.41 -10.17
C PHE A 102 6.28 0.63 -11.17
N ASP A 103 7.21 -0.32 -11.28
CA ASP A 103 8.29 -0.28 -12.28
C ASP A 103 7.79 -0.71 -13.68
N ASP A 104 6.62 -1.33 -13.78
CA ASP A 104 6.04 -1.76 -15.05
C ASP A 104 5.37 -0.59 -15.79
N THR A 105 6.06 -0.03 -16.77
CA THR A 105 5.60 1.13 -17.56
C THR A 105 4.32 0.87 -18.36
N ARG A 106 3.91 -0.40 -18.55
CA ARG A 106 2.64 -0.76 -19.20
C ARG A 106 1.44 -0.42 -18.31
N MET A 107 1.65 -0.32 -16.99
CA MET A 107 0.64 0.13 -16.05
C MET A 107 0.60 1.68 -16.00
N THR A 108 0.21 2.31 -17.11
CA THR A 108 0.27 3.77 -17.29
C THR A 108 -0.48 4.55 -16.22
N TRP A 109 -1.55 3.97 -15.67
CA TRP A 109 -2.36 4.58 -14.60
C TRP A 109 -1.66 4.57 -13.22
N LEU A 110 -0.55 3.83 -13.06
CA LEU A 110 0.34 3.88 -11.89
C LEU A 110 1.52 4.85 -12.08
N GLN A 111 1.64 5.45 -13.26
CA GLN A 111 2.75 6.35 -13.56
C GLN A 111 2.33 7.81 -13.38
N PRO A 112 3.29 8.72 -13.08
CA PRO A 112 3.03 10.14 -13.07
C PRO A 112 2.46 10.65 -14.42
N PRO A 113 1.54 11.60 -14.41
CA PRO A 113 0.99 12.32 -13.26
C PRO A 113 -0.20 11.63 -12.56
N GLN A 114 -0.67 10.47 -13.03
CA GLN A 114 -1.85 9.79 -12.50
C GLN A 114 -1.64 9.30 -11.07
N ALA A 115 -0.50 8.67 -10.82
CA ALA A 115 -0.11 8.21 -9.49
C ALA A 115 1.39 8.38 -9.24
N HIS A 116 1.73 8.55 -7.97
CA HIS A 116 3.11 8.65 -7.49
C HIS A 116 3.33 7.62 -6.40
N HIS A 117 4.32 6.74 -6.55
CA HIS A 117 4.67 5.76 -5.53
C HIS A 117 5.69 6.33 -4.55
N ARG A 118 5.49 6.05 -3.26
CA ARG A 118 6.44 6.36 -2.18
C ARG A 118 6.52 5.18 -1.20
N TYR A 119 7.65 5.05 -0.55
CA TYR A 119 7.83 4.03 0.48
C TYR A 119 7.42 4.54 1.85
N CYS A 120 6.81 3.66 2.63
CA CYS A 120 6.46 3.94 4.02
C CYS A 120 7.73 4.10 4.86
N LEU A 121 7.95 5.30 5.40
CA LEU A 121 9.11 5.63 6.21
C LEU A 121 9.31 4.67 7.39
N ARG A 122 8.22 4.26 8.04
CA ARG A 122 8.26 3.30 9.15
C ARG A 122 8.88 1.97 8.72
N HIS A 123 8.48 1.45 7.55
CA HIS A 123 9.02 0.20 7.02
C HIS A 123 10.48 0.36 6.57
N VAL A 124 10.82 1.46 5.92
CA VAL A 124 12.21 1.77 5.56
C VAL A 124 13.10 1.80 6.80
N ALA A 125 12.72 2.55 7.82
CA ALA A 125 13.48 2.65 9.07
C ALA A 125 13.58 1.30 9.80
N SER A 126 12.51 0.51 9.80
CA SER A 126 12.50 -0.84 10.38
C SER A 126 13.42 -1.79 9.64
N ASN A 127 13.39 -1.80 8.31
CA ASN A 127 14.23 -2.64 7.47
C ASN A 127 15.72 -2.32 7.67
N VAL A 128 16.07 -1.04 7.74
CA VAL A 128 17.44 -0.60 8.05
C VAL A 128 17.86 -1.09 9.42
N ASN A 129 17.02 -0.89 10.44
CA ASN A 129 17.35 -1.35 11.79
C ASN A 129 17.50 -2.87 11.89
N THR A 130 16.67 -3.63 11.17
CA THR A 130 16.76 -5.10 11.10
C THR A 130 18.06 -5.55 10.45
N LYS A 131 18.48 -4.87 9.37
CA LYS A 131 19.66 -5.24 8.58
C LYS A 131 20.98 -4.89 9.29
N TRP A 132 21.07 -3.70 9.85
CA TRP A 132 22.33 -3.21 10.43
C TRP A 132 22.34 -3.20 11.96
N LYS A 133 21.20 -3.27 12.62
CA LYS A 133 21.05 -3.28 14.09
C LYS A 133 21.72 -2.07 14.78
N ILE A 134 21.68 -0.92 14.11
CA ILE A 134 22.26 0.35 14.60
C ILE A 134 21.11 1.35 14.83
N PRO A 135 20.69 1.60 16.10
CA PRO A 135 19.57 2.48 16.43
C PRO A 135 19.76 3.92 15.92
N GLU A 136 21.00 4.39 15.86
CA GLU A 136 21.35 5.73 15.39
C GLU A 136 20.95 5.93 13.90
N LEU A 137 21.13 4.90 13.07
CA LEU A 137 20.71 4.93 11.66
C LEU A 137 19.20 5.10 11.54
N LYS A 138 18.43 4.43 12.39
CA LYS A 138 16.98 4.60 12.42
C LYS A 138 16.60 6.06 12.73
N ASN A 139 17.25 6.67 13.71
CA ASN A 139 17.01 8.06 14.09
C ASN A 139 17.41 9.02 12.96
N LEU A 140 18.53 8.78 12.28
CA LEU A 140 18.97 9.57 11.13
C LEU A 140 17.96 9.52 9.99
N ILE A 141 17.40 8.33 9.67
CA ILE A 141 16.37 8.19 8.64
C ILE A 141 15.13 9.03 8.99
N TRP A 142 14.68 8.98 10.25
CA TRP A 142 13.54 9.80 10.69
C TRP A 142 13.83 11.29 10.57
N ARG A 143 15.01 11.74 10.97
CA ARG A 143 15.42 13.15 10.86
C ARG A 143 15.49 13.59 9.39
N ALA A 144 16.13 12.79 8.52
CA ALA A 144 16.22 13.06 7.10
C ALA A 144 14.86 13.18 6.43
N ALA A 145 13.96 12.23 6.73
CA ALA A 145 12.63 12.21 6.13
C ALA A 145 11.71 13.33 6.66
N SER A 146 11.97 13.84 7.86
CA SER A 146 11.23 14.96 8.46
C SER A 146 11.83 16.34 8.08
N ALA A 147 12.97 16.37 7.41
CA ALA A 147 13.60 17.62 7.01
C ALA A 147 12.85 18.27 5.83
N ASN A 148 12.47 19.53 5.98
CA ASN A 148 11.77 20.29 4.94
C ASN A 148 12.66 20.65 3.74
N GLN A 149 13.97 20.58 3.92
CA GLN A 149 14.98 20.91 2.91
C GLN A 149 16.18 19.97 3.05
N VAL A 150 16.72 19.52 1.92
CA VAL A 150 17.92 18.66 1.88
C VAL A 150 19.12 19.30 2.62
N ARG A 151 19.25 20.62 2.60
CA ARG A 151 20.34 21.36 3.27
C ARG A 151 20.23 21.39 4.80
N LYS A 152 19.12 20.94 5.39
CA LYS A 152 18.92 20.88 6.85
C LYS A 152 19.24 19.51 7.44
N PHE A 153 19.62 18.58 6.59
CA PHE A 153 20.12 17.26 6.96
C PHE A 153 21.63 17.17 6.74
#